data_e9c9ef12d63c35dc76b08642a032ba18
#
_entry.id   e9c9ef12d63c35dc76b08642a032ba18
#
_cell.length_a   1.000
_cell.length_b   1.000
_cell.length_c   1.000
_cell.angle_alpha   90.00
_cell.angle_beta   90.00
_cell.angle_gamma   90.00
#
_symmetry.space_group_name_H-M   'P 1'
#
loop_
_entity.id
_entity.type
_entity.pdbx_description
1 polymer ?
#
loop_
_entity_poly.entity_id
_entity_poly.type
_entity_poly.pdbx_seq_one_letter_code
_entity_poly.pdbx_strand_id
1 'polypeptide(L)'
;NPAGGIRYSGLKFQYFYLKGLLDKLGVKAEILRISDHKAAPEQFTNERASDTARADKEDLLRNFEAVFTKSVAQGRKISEERVRAATLRGPFIAPEARDAGFVDGYAHDDQIDDVVSEMLGRKVSLEKWKDEKKAPAAFGPRAKIGVLLVQGDMIDGRSETVPLLNIRLLGSYTIQEQAKRLKD
;
A
#
# COMPACT_ATOMS: atom_id res chain seq x y z
N ASN A 1 -9.91 -11.70 16.30
CA ASN A 1 -9.28 -12.65 17.23
C ASN A 1 -8.74 -11.88 18.44
N PRO A 2 -8.98 -12.35 19.72
CA PRO A 2 -8.47 -11.71 20.95
C PRO A 2 -6.94 -11.58 21.00
N ALA A 3 -6.21 -12.50 20.38
CA ALA A 3 -4.75 -12.42 20.26
C ALA A 3 -4.27 -11.50 19.13
N GLY A 4 -5.20 -10.91 18.37
CA GLY A 4 -4.91 -9.95 17.32
C GLY A 4 -4.62 -8.56 17.86
N GLY A 5 -4.26 -7.66 16.95
CA GLY A 5 -4.03 -6.26 17.29
C GLY A 5 -3.87 -5.39 16.07
N ILE A 6 -3.83 -4.09 16.30
CA ILE A 6 -3.59 -3.07 15.29
C ILE A 6 -2.15 -2.57 15.45
N ARG A 7 -1.33 -2.79 14.43
CA ARG A 7 0.06 -2.33 14.39
C ARG A 7 0.17 -1.01 13.63
N TYR A 8 -0.37 0.03 14.20
CA TYR A 8 -0.22 1.37 13.64
C TYR A 8 0.40 2.29 14.69
N SER A 9 1.57 2.80 14.40
CA SER A 9 2.34 3.73 15.25
C SER A 9 2.88 4.92 14.45
N GLY A 10 2.16 5.29 13.40
CA GLY A 10 2.51 6.38 12.51
C GLY A 10 3.13 5.92 11.19
N LEU A 11 3.46 6.88 10.35
CA LEU A 11 4.06 6.68 9.04
C LEU A 11 5.52 7.11 9.06
N LYS A 12 6.37 6.42 8.33
CA LYS A 12 7.75 6.83 8.10
C LYS A 12 8.15 6.58 6.67
N PHE A 13 9.02 7.44 6.14
CA PHE A 13 9.80 7.16 4.94
C PHE A 13 11.21 6.75 5.33
N GLN A 14 11.74 5.75 4.66
CA GLN A 14 13.10 5.30 4.84
C GLN A 14 13.74 5.13 3.46
N TYR A 15 14.90 5.74 3.29
CA TYR A 15 15.66 5.70 2.04
C TYR A 15 17.08 5.27 2.32
N PHE A 16 17.65 4.49 1.40
CA PHE A 16 19.04 4.10 1.43
C PHE A 16 19.82 5.02 0.50
N TYR A 17 20.98 5.48 0.96
CA TYR A 17 21.91 6.28 0.17
C TYR A 17 23.13 5.41 -0.12
N LEU A 18 23.37 5.16 -1.40
CA LEU A 18 24.36 4.19 -1.88
C LEU A 18 25.67 4.85 -2.30
N LYS A 19 25.75 6.20 -2.27
CA LYS A 19 26.97 6.92 -2.68
C LYS A 19 28.23 6.39 -2.00
N GLY A 20 28.22 6.24 -0.69
CA GLY A 20 29.39 5.74 0.04
C GLY A 20 29.81 4.30 -0.32
N LEU A 21 28.85 3.46 -0.74
CA LEU A 21 29.12 2.13 -1.28
C LEU A 21 29.75 2.22 -2.68
N LEU A 22 29.15 3.04 -3.54
CA LEU A 22 29.62 3.23 -4.91
C LEU A 22 31.05 3.82 -4.92
N ASP A 23 31.33 4.80 -4.06
CA ASP A 23 32.67 5.37 -3.91
C ASP A 23 33.72 4.30 -3.54
N LYS A 24 33.38 3.36 -2.62
CA LYS A 24 34.27 2.26 -2.25
C LYS A 24 34.53 1.28 -3.38
N LEU A 25 33.57 1.14 -4.31
CA LEU A 25 33.70 0.29 -5.51
C LEU A 25 34.33 1.03 -6.68
N GLY A 26 34.72 2.30 -6.53
CA GLY A 26 35.26 3.12 -7.59
C GLY A 26 34.23 3.49 -8.67
N VAL A 27 32.94 3.41 -8.35
CA VAL A 27 31.84 3.73 -9.27
C VAL A 27 31.30 5.11 -8.97
N LYS A 28 31.26 5.98 -9.98
CA LYS A 28 30.68 7.31 -9.90
C LYS A 28 29.34 7.32 -10.64
N ALA A 29 28.25 7.62 -9.93
CA ALA A 29 26.96 7.81 -10.55
C ALA A 29 26.85 9.23 -11.13
N GLU A 30 26.61 9.35 -12.43
CA GLU A 30 26.34 10.62 -13.11
C GLU A 30 24.91 10.60 -13.64
N ILE A 31 24.06 11.46 -13.08
CA ILE A 31 22.64 11.50 -13.40
C ILE A 31 22.23 12.94 -13.66
N LEU A 32 21.65 13.19 -14.82
CA LEU A 32 21.08 14.49 -15.16
C LEU A 32 19.65 14.59 -14.56
N ARG A 33 19.39 15.70 -13.88
CA ARG A 33 18.05 16.03 -13.35
C ARG A 33 17.66 17.45 -13.77
N ILE A 34 16.39 17.66 -14.01
CA ILE A 34 15.87 18.94 -14.51
C ILE A 34 15.52 19.89 -13.35
N SER A 35 15.28 19.38 -12.13
CA SER A 35 14.83 20.15 -10.97
C SER A 35 15.33 19.55 -9.67
N ASP A 36 15.51 20.39 -8.64
CA ASP A 36 15.88 19.94 -7.30
C ASP A 36 14.82 19.04 -6.65
N HIS A 37 13.56 19.18 -7.04
CA HIS A 37 12.48 18.30 -6.62
C HIS A 37 12.53 16.90 -7.25
N LYS A 38 13.39 16.66 -8.25
CA LYS A 38 13.66 15.32 -8.81
C LYS A 38 14.73 14.61 -7.99
N ALA A 39 14.42 14.29 -6.74
CA ALA A 39 15.37 13.83 -5.74
C ALA A 39 15.70 12.32 -5.79
N ALA A 40 15.04 11.51 -6.65
CA ALA A 40 15.33 10.07 -6.75
C ALA A 40 16.82 9.76 -7.01
N PRO A 41 17.55 10.50 -7.87
CA PRO A 41 18.98 10.29 -8.09
C PRO A 41 19.87 10.49 -6.86
N GLU A 42 19.42 11.24 -5.87
CA GLU A 42 20.21 11.53 -4.67
C GLU A 42 20.60 10.28 -3.89
N GLN A 43 19.84 9.20 -4.01
CA GLN A 43 20.18 7.91 -3.40
C GLN A 43 21.53 7.36 -3.90
N PHE A 44 21.95 7.77 -5.09
CA PHE A 44 23.21 7.33 -5.71
C PHE A 44 24.29 8.39 -5.71
N THR A 45 23.90 9.67 -5.67
CA THR A 45 24.83 10.80 -5.80
C THR A 45 25.14 11.50 -4.47
N ASN A 46 24.32 11.31 -3.45
CA ASN A 46 24.44 11.97 -2.16
C ASN A 46 24.59 10.95 -1.03
N GLU A 47 25.16 11.36 0.09
CA GLU A 47 25.22 10.54 1.32
C GLU A 47 23.94 10.65 2.15
N ARG A 48 23.14 11.70 1.93
CA ARG A 48 21.89 11.99 2.61
C ARG A 48 20.97 12.83 1.72
N ALA A 49 19.71 12.95 2.11
CA ALA A 49 18.76 13.83 1.44
C ALA A 49 19.23 15.27 1.44
N SER A 50 19.05 15.98 0.33
CA SER A 50 19.09 17.44 0.31
C SER A 50 17.95 18.04 1.15
N ASP A 51 18.08 19.31 1.52
CA ASP A 51 17.01 19.98 2.29
C ASP A 51 15.70 20.05 1.51
N THR A 52 15.76 20.29 0.20
CA THR A 52 14.58 20.25 -0.70
C THR A 52 13.94 18.87 -0.70
N ALA A 53 14.70 17.82 -0.92
CA ALA A 53 14.21 16.45 -0.92
C ALA A 53 13.61 16.04 0.44
N ARG A 54 14.20 16.53 1.53
CA ARG A 54 13.68 16.30 2.88
C ARG A 54 12.34 17.01 3.07
N ALA A 55 12.24 18.29 2.72
CA ALA A 55 11.03 19.09 2.83
C ALA A 55 9.88 18.46 2.03
N ASP A 56 10.12 18.08 0.77
CA ASP A 56 9.12 17.42 -0.08
C ASP A 56 8.59 16.11 0.55
N LYS A 57 9.50 15.32 1.14
CA LYS A 57 9.11 14.05 1.79
C LYS A 57 8.35 14.27 3.10
N GLU A 58 8.72 15.29 3.87
CA GLU A 58 8.00 15.67 5.08
C GLU A 58 6.60 16.21 4.77
N ASP A 59 6.45 17.00 3.70
CA ASP A 59 5.14 17.47 3.22
C ASP A 59 4.26 16.30 2.77
N LEU A 60 4.83 15.39 2.00
CA LEU A 60 4.13 14.19 1.56
C LEU A 60 3.68 13.32 2.74
N LEU A 61 4.56 13.15 3.73
CA LEU A 61 4.26 12.38 4.94
C LEU A 61 3.12 13.03 5.75
N ARG A 62 3.16 14.35 5.93
CA ARG A 62 2.09 15.10 6.59
C ARG A 62 0.75 14.95 5.87
N ASN A 63 0.77 15.02 4.54
CA ASN A 63 -0.44 14.83 3.74
C ASN A 63 -1.02 13.42 3.89
N PHE A 64 -0.19 12.39 3.84
CA PHE A 64 -0.64 11.01 4.06
C PHE A 64 -1.21 10.80 5.47
N GLU A 65 -0.55 11.35 6.48
CA GLU A 65 -1.05 11.29 7.86
C GLU A 65 -2.39 12.01 8.02
N ALA A 66 -2.54 13.18 7.42
CA ALA A 66 -3.80 13.93 7.45
C ALA A 66 -4.93 13.16 6.77
N VAL A 67 -4.70 12.62 5.58
CA VAL A 67 -5.69 11.80 4.86
C VAL A 67 -6.05 10.55 5.65
N PHE A 68 -5.07 9.84 6.20
CA PHE A 68 -5.29 8.66 7.02
C PHE A 68 -6.11 9.00 8.26
N THR A 69 -5.67 9.99 9.05
CA THR A 69 -6.34 10.42 10.27
C THR A 69 -7.79 10.80 10.01
N LYS A 70 -8.03 11.62 8.98
CA LYS A 70 -9.38 12.05 8.57
C LYS A 70 -10.26 10.85 8.16
N SER A 71 -9.71 9.94 7.37
CA SER A 71 -10.44 8.76 6.88
C SER A 71 -10.85 7.84 8.03
N VAL A 72 -9.93 7.58 8.97
CA VAL A 72 -10.22 6.78 10.16
C VAL A 72 -11.25 7.48 11.06
N ALA A 73 -11.06 8.78 11.32
CA ALA A 73 -11.99 9.57 12.14
C ALA A 73 -13.41 9.53 11.57
N GLN A 74 -13.57 9.73 10.27
CA GLN A 74 -14.86 9.68 9.58
C GLN A 74 -15.47 8.26 9.59
N GLY A 75 -14.67 7.25 9.23
CA GLY A 75 -15.13 5.86 9.16
C GLY A 75 -15.51 5.30 10.54
N ARG A 76 -14.82 5.71 11.59
CA ARG A 76 -15.06 5.26 12.97
C ARG A 76 -15.94 6.21 13.79
N LYS A 77 -16.33 7.37 13.23
CA LYS A 77 -17.11 8.42 13.91
C LYS A 77 -16.48 8.88 15.23
N ILE A 78 -15.16 9.04 15.22
CA ILE A 78 -14.37 9.56 16.34
C ILE A 78 -13.65 10.84 15.90
N SER A 79 -13.14 11.63 16.85
CA SER A 79 -12.40 12.85 16.47
C SER A 79 -11.00 12.55 15.92
N GLU A 80 -10.48 13.45 15.10
CA GLU A 80 -9.12 13.34 14.58
C GLU A 80 -8.07 13.38 15.68
N GLU A 81 -8.32 14.17 16.74
CA GLU A 81 -7.45 14.24 17.92
C GLU A 81 -7.35 12.88 18.61
N ARG A 82 -8.47 12.15 18.70
CA ARG A 82 -8.49 10.80 19.27
C ARG A 82 -7.69 9.83 18.42
N VAL A 83 -7.77 9.93 17.09
CA VAL A 83 -6.95 9.11 16.18
C VAL A 83 -5.47 9.42 16.37
N ARG A 84 -5.07 10.71 16.41
CA ARG A 84 -3.68 11.11 16.61
C ARG A 84 -3.12 10.66 17.96
N ALA A 85 -3.89 10.86 19.03
CA ALA A 85 -3.49 10.42 20.37
C ALA A 85 -3.30 8.90 20.44
N ALA A 86 -4.18 8.15 19.77
CA ALA A 86 -4.06 6.70 19.68
C ALA A 86 -2.83 6.27 18.88
N THR A 87 -2.52 6.95 17.76
CA THR A 87 -1.31 6.68 16.96
C THR A 87 -0.03 6.74 17.79
N LEU A 88 0.04 7.70 18.73
CA LEU A 88 1.21 7.85 19.61
C LEU A 88 1.31 6.73 20.68
N ARG A 89 0.19 6.06 20.98
CA ARG A 89 0.13 4.97 21.98
C ARG A 89 0.29 3.59 21.38
N GLY A 90 0.04 3.42 20.07
CA GLY A 90 0.14 2.11 19.42
C GLY A 90 1.52 1.44 19.53
N PRO A 91 1.63 0.15 19.23
CA PRO A 91 0.57 -0.74 18.73
C PRO A 91 -0.46 -1.12 19.78
N PHE A 92 -1.65 -1.55 19.36
CA PHE A 92 -2.74 -1.95 20.24
C PHE A 92 -3.01 -3.44 20.16
N ILE A 93 -3.26 -4.09 21.30
CA ILE A 93 -3.91 -5.40 21.36
C ILE A 93 -5.41 -5.25 21.11
N ALA A 94 -6.12 -6.35 20.83
CA ALA A 94 -7.53 -6.30 20.44
C ALA A 94 -8.46 -5.56 21.45
N PRO A 95 -8.35 -5.79 22.78
CA PRO A 95 -9.13 -5.04 23.76
C PRO A 95 -8.87 -3.53 23.69
N GLU A 96 -7.61 -3.12 23.65
CA GLU A 96 -7.22 -1.70 23.57
C GLU A 96 -7.69 -1.04 22.27
N ALA A 97 -7.63 -1.77 21.13
CA ALA A 97 -8.15 -1.29 19.86
C ALA A 97 -9.66 -1.02 19.90
N ARG A 98 -10.42 -1.88 20.60
CA ARG A 98 -11.85 -1.68 20.84
C ARG A 98 -12.10 -0.44 21.71
N ASP A 99 -11.39 -0.32 22.82
CA ASP A 99 -11.55 0.79 23.75
C ASP A 99 -11.13 2.14 23.12
N ALA A 100 -10.18 2.11 22.20
CA ALA A 100 -9.80 3.24 21.37
C ALA A 100 -10.83 3.56 20.27
N GLY A 101 -11.77 2.67 19.98
CA GLY A 101 -12.81 2.83 18.96
C GLY A 101 -12.39 2.45 17.56
N PHE A 102 -11.27 1.76 17.39
CA PHE A 102 -10.77 1.35 16.06
C PHE A 102 -11.43 0.08 15.53
N VAL A 103 -11.94 -0.77 16.41
CA VAL A 103 -12.71 -1.96 16.06
C VAL A 103 -14.01 -2.00 16.87
N ASP A 104 -15.02 -2.68 16.35
CA ASP A 104 -16.32 -2.81 17.01
C ASP A 104 -16.28 -3.88 18.11
N GLY A 105 -15.46 -4.90 17.91
CA GLY A 105 -15.29 -6.01 18.83
C GLY A 105 -14.15 -6.92 18.41
N TYR A 106 -14.00 -8.00 19.13
CA TYR A 106 -13.10 -9.09 18.81
C TYR A 106 -13.72 -10.41 19.26
N ALA A 107 -13.45 -11.47 18.51
CA ALA A 107 -13.98 -12.79 18.79
C ALA A 107 -12.98 -13.86 18.33
N HIS A 108 -13.12 -15.07 18.83
CA HIS A 108 -12.49 -16.23 18.23
C HIS A 108 -13.26 -16.64 16.97
N ASP A 109 -12.59 -17.37 16.07
CA ASP A 109 -13.14 -17.70 14.75
C ASP A 109 -14.44 -18.52 14.84
N ASP A 110 -14.56 -19.35 15.87
CA ASP A 110 -15.77 -20.14 16.19
C ASP A 110 -16.92 -19.32 16.77
N GLN A 111 -16.69 -18.10 17.20
CA GLN A 111 -17.67 -17.19 17.79
C GLN A 111 -18.18 -16.11 16.81
N ILE A 112 -17.57 -16.01 15.62
CA ILE A 112 -17.88 -14.92 14.68
C ILE A 112 -19.33 -14.92 14.25
N ASP A 113 -19.91 -16.10 13.98
CA ASP A 113 -21.32 -16.25 13.56
C ASP A 113 -22.28 -15.72 14.65
N ASP A 114 -21.99 -16.01 15.92
CA ASP A 114 -22.80 -15.55 17.05
C ASP A 114 -22.71 -14.02 17.22
N VAL A 115 -21.49 -13.47 17.17
CA VAL A 115 -21.26 -12.02 17.28
C VAL A 115 -21.95 -11.27 16.14
N VAL A 116 -21.85 -11.76 14.91
CA VAL A 116 -22.49 -11.12 13.76
C VAL A 116 -24.02 -11.27 13.85
N SER A 117 -24.52 -12.42 14.34
CA SER A 117 -25.94 -12.62 14.57
C SER A 117 -26.51 -11.64 15.59
N GLU A 118 -25.80 -11.42 16.68
CA GLU A 118 -26.17 -10.43 17.71
C GLU A 118 -26.18 -9.00 17.14
N MET A 119 -25.15 -8.60 16.42
CA MET A 119 -25.06 -7.28 15.78
C MET A 119 -26.19 -7.01 14.78
N LEU A 120 -26.63 -8.05 14.05
CA LEU A 120 -27.70 -7.94 13.04
C LEU A 120 -29.11 -8.18 13.61
N GLY A 121 -29.24 -8.59 14.88
CA GLY A 121 -30.50 -8.94 15.50
C GLY A 121 -31.20 -10.15 14.86
N ARG A 122 -30.49 -10.99 14.13
CA ARG A 122 -30.99 -12.21 13.50
C ARG A 122 -29.90 -13.26 13.36
N LYS A 123 -30.27 -14.53 13.44
CA LYS A 123 -29.33 -15.63 13.25
C LYS A 123 -28.75 -15.62 11.83
N VAL A 124 -27.43 -15.60 11.72
CA VAL A 124 -26.69 -15.72 10.47
C VAL A 124 -25.60 -16.76 10.62
N SER A 125 -25.21 -17.37 9.51
CA SER A 125 -24.02 -18.20 9.39
C SER A 125 -23.17 -17.63 8.29
N LEU A 126 -21.88 -17.43 8.57
CA LEU A 126 -20.93 -16.88 7.61
C LEU A 126 -20.35 -18.03 6.80
N GLU A 127 -20.51 -17.96 5.50
CA GLU A 127 -19.87 -18.88 4.59
C GLU A 127 -18.64 -18.23 3.95
N LYS A 128 -17.61 -19.04 3.70
CA LYS A 128 -16.49 -18.60 2.88
C LYS A 128 -17.01 -18.26 1.49
N TRP A 129 -16.61 -17.09 0.97
CA TRP A 129 -16.87 -16.75 -0.41
C TRP A 129 -16.42 -17.90 -1.31
N LYS A 130 -17.36 -18.46 -2.05
CA LYS A 130 -17.07 -19.42 -3.11
C LYS A 130 -17.21 -18.68 -4.43
N ASP A 131 -16.22 -18.80 -5.29
CA ASP A 131 -16.38 -18.30 -6.65
C ASP A 131 -17.64 -18.93 -7.24
N GLU A 132 -18.61 -18.09 -7.57
CA GLU A 132 -19.80 -18.56 -8.26
C GLU A 132 -19.38 -19.30 -9.51
N LYS A 133 -19.85 -20.53 -9.65
CA LYS A 133 -19.70 -21.26 -10.91
C LYS A 133 -20.29 -20.37 -11.99
N LYS A 134 -19.46 -19.91 -12.93
CA LYS A 134 -19.89 -19.04 -14.02
C LYS A 134 -21.20 -19.59 -14.60
N ALA A 135 -22.25 -18.80 -14.62
CA ALA A 135 -23.51 -19.15 -15.27
C ALA A 135 -23.22 -19.67 -16.68
N PRO A 136 -23.96 -20.68 -17.16
CA PRO A 136 -23.76 -21.21 -18.50
C PRO A 136 -23.79 -20.08 -19.52
N ALA A 137 -22.93 -20.16 -20.51
CA ALA A 137 -22.71 -19.11 -21.49
C ALA A 137 -24.01 -18.78 -22.21
N ALA A 138 -24.39 -17.51 -22.21
CA ALA A 138 -25.38 -17.01 -23.16
C ALA A 138 -24.89 -17.31 -24.59
N PHE A 139 -25.83 -17.59 -25.49
CA PHE A 139 -25.49 -17.80 -26.91
C PHE A 139 -24.79 -16.55 -27.47
N GLY A 140 -23.62 -16.76 -28.08
CA GLY A 140 -22.80 -15.71 -28.69
C GLY A 140 -21.50 -15.40 -27.94
N PRO A 141 -20.56 -14.70 -28.57
CA PRO A 141 -19.32 -14.27 -27.95
C PRO A 141 -19.64 -13.29 -26.81
N ARG A 142 -19.17 -13.60 -25.62
CA ARG A 142 -19.33 -12.72 -24.43
C ARG A 142 -18.46 -11.49 -24.62
N ALA A 143 -19.01 -10.31 -24.30
CA ALA A 143 -18.20 -9.13 -24.09
C ALA A 143 -17.19 -9.43 -22.98
N LYS A 144 -15.92 -9.22 -23.26
CA LYS A 144 -14.81 -9.41 -22.32
C LYS A 144 -14.25 -8.04 -21.93
N ILE A 145 -13.96 -7.86 -20.67
CA ILE A 145 -13.18 -6.71 -20.21
C ILE A 145 -11.77 -7.21 -19.99
N GLY A 146 -10.83 -6.69 -20.78
CA GLY A 146 -9.40 -6.95 -20.58
C GLY A 146 -8.86 -6.07 -19.46
N VAL A 147 -8.21 -6.65 -18.48
CA VAL A 147 -7.53 -5.92 -17.41
C VAL A 147 -6.04 -6.10 -17.58
N LEU A 148 -5.32 -5.01 -17.84
CA LEU A 148 -3.87 -4.97 -17.86
C LEU A 148 -3.37 -4.50 -16.49
N LEU A 149 -2.75 -5.40 -15.74
CA LEU A 149 -2.11 -5.06 -14.47
C LEU A 149 -0.70 -4.52 -14.74
N VAL A 150 -0.49 -3.25 -14.40
CA VAL A 150 0.79 -2.55 -14.53
C VAL A 150 1.38 -2.36 -13.13
N GLN A 151 2.47 -3.08 -12.82
CA GLN A 151 3.08 -3.07 -11.48
C GLN A 151 4.60 -3.07 -11.58
N GLY A 152 5.24 -2.08 -10.96
CA GLY A 152 6.70 -1.88 -10.91
C GLY A 152 7.10 -0.49 -11.40
N ASP A 153 8.40 -0.22 -11.35
CA ASP A 153 8.96 1.03 -11.88
C ASP A 153 8.94 1.03 -13.40
N MET A 154 8.48 2.11 -14.00
CA MET A 154 8.39 2.21 -15.46
C MET A 154 9.73 2.61 -16.08
N ILE A 155 10.13 1.87 -17.11
CA ILE A 155 11.32 2.16 -17.93
C ILE A 155 10.95 2.21 -19.41
N ASP A 156 11.80 2.83 -20.21
CA ASP A 156 11.72 2.69 -21.65
C ASP A 156 12.31 1.35 -22.09
N GLY A 157 11.70 0.70 -23.10
CA GLY A 157 12.13 -0.60 -23.60
C GLY A 157 11.30 -1.78 -23.13
N ARG A 158 11.94 -2.95 -22.94
CA ARG A 158 11.30 -4.19 -22.47
C ARG A 158 11.32 -4.29 -20.94
N SER A 159 10.34 -5.00 -20.40
CA SER A 159 10.32 -5.29 -18.96
C SER A 159 11.47 -6.20 -18.56
N GLU A 160 12.10 -5.88 -17.43
CA GLU A 160 13.21 -6.62 -16.86
C GLU A 160 13.00 -6.81 -15.34
N THR A 161 13.67 -7.83 -14.79
CA THR A 161 13.73 -8.04 -13.35
C THR A 161 15.18 -8.02 -12.93
N VAL A 162 15.53 -7.23 -11.94
CA VAL A 162 16.87 -7.21 -11.34
C VAL A 162 16.91 -8.28 -10.23
N PRO A 163 17.50 -9.46 -10.47
CA PRO A 163 17.34 -10.62 -9.58
C PRO A 163 17.87 -10.39 -8.16
N LEU A 164 18.98 -9.62 -8.05
CA LEU A 164 19.66 -9.38 -6.78
C LEU A 164 18.85 -8.49 -5.83
N LEU A 165 18.05 -7.58 -6.39
CA LEU A 165 17.27 -6.58 -5.64
C LEU A 165 15.76 -6.89 -5.66
N ASN A 166 15.37 -7.94 -6.39
CA ASN A 166 13.96 -8.28 -6.64
C ASN A 166 13.12 -7.08 -7.13
N ILE A 167 13.75 -6.17 -7.89
CA ILE A 167 13.08 -5.01 -8.47
C ILE A 167 12.52 -5.42 -9.84
N ARG A 168 11.23 -5.16 -10.03
CA ARG A 168 10.56 -5.35 -11.32
C ARG A 168 10.51 -4.03 -12.07
N LEU A 169 11.13 -3.98 -13.24
CA LEU A 169 11.11 -2.86 -14.16
C LEU A 169 10.13 -3.14 -15.29
N LEU A 170 9.15 -2.28 -15.46
CA LEU A 170 8.09 -2.46 -16.43
C LEU A 170 8.35 -1.60 -17.66
N GLY A 171 8.66 -2.28 -18.79
CA GLY A 171 9.04 -1.63 -20.03
C GLY A 171 7.86 -1.16 -20.88
N SER A 172 7.97 0.03 -21.45
CA SER A 172 6.98 0.64 -22.34
C SER A 172 6.57 -0.27 -23.49
N TYR A 173 7.51 -1.01 -24.11
CA TYR A 173 7.23 -1.92 -25.21
C TYR A 173 6.43 -3.15 -24.77
N THR A 174 6.72 -3.68 -23.58
CA THR A 174 5.97 -4.81 -23.03
C THR A 174 4.52 -4.41 -22.75
N ILE A 175 4.28 -3.22 -22.20
CA ILE A 175 2.93 -2.70 -21.95
C ILE A 175 2.17 -2.55 -23.26
N GLN A 176 2.78 -1.96 -24.29
CA GLN A 176 2.15 -1.78 -25.60
C GLN A 176 1.79 -3.12 -26.25
N GLU A 177 2.68 -4.10 -26.16
CA GLU A 177 2.44 -5.44 -26.72
C GLU A 177 1.28 -6.14 -26.00
N GLN A 178 1.23 -6.07 -24.66
CA GLN A 178 0.14 -6.64 -23.87
C GLN A 178 -1.20 -5.91 -24.12
N ALA A 179 -1.18 -4.58 -24.25
CA ALA A 179 -2.37 -3.80 -24.57
C ALA A 179 -2.94 -4.13 -25.97
N LYS A 180 -2.06 -4.38 -26.96
CA LYS A 180 -2.51 -4.85 -28.28
C LYS A 180 -3.19 -6.22 -28.20
N ARG A 181 -2.62 -7.18 -27.46
CA ARG A 181 -3.22 -8.51 -27.26
C ARG A 181 -4.57 -8.50 -26.55
N LEU A 182 -4.86 -7.47 -25.77
CA LEU A 182 -6.17 -7.32 -25.13
C LEU A 182 -7.24 -6.75 -26.08
N LYS A 183 -6.82 -6.15 -27.19
CA LYS A 183 -7.73 -5.56 -28.18
C LYS A 183 -8.23 -6.58 -29.19
N ASP A 184 -7.43 -7.64 -29.45
CA ASP A 184 -7.77 -8.76 -30.32
C ASP A 184 -8.54 -9.86 -29.54
#